data_491c5a2307f342a665e98da6a209be67
#
_entry.id   491c5a2307f342a665e98da6a209be67
#
_cell.length_a   1.000
_cell.length_b   1.000
_cell.length_c   1.000
_cell.angle_alpha   90.00
_cell.angle_beta   90.00
_cell.angle_gamma   90.00
#
_symmetry.space_group_name_H-M   'P 1'
#
loop_
_entity.id
_entity.type
_entity.pdbx_description
1 polymer ?
#
loop_
_entity_poly.entity_id
_entity_poly.type
_entity_poly.pdbx_seq_one_letter_code
_entity_poly.pdbx_strand_id
1 'polypeptide(L)'
;MRSVLDHILFATRARPSGPGRWQGLCPAHEDRTPSLSIRLTPEGTVLLHCFAGCPTESVLAALGLEWKDLFPEEREWRPYSPRTFTPVYQAKPKPDEAHRASLERLWAHAIPLDRKGAEVGRRYLEARGLSLEAVLPGLQNLRLHPALEYREGGKVLGLLPALLARVEHPRHGLVALHRTYLAPDGKGKAAVPSPKKLTRPVFDGATVGAAIRLYPLEGEVLALTEGIETALAVREASGYPVWATVSAVGLERVLVPEGVGRVLIAADHDPAGLEAAYALGERLFLQGLRVSLIFPEEDGMDWLDVLKGAKEEGLSAR
;
A
#
# COMPACT_ATOMS: atom_id res chain seq x y z
N MET A 1 20.20 -15.40 -34.29
CA MET A 1 18.82 -14.85 -34.12
C MET A 1 18.86 -13.91 -32.92
N ARG A 2 18.31 -12.70 -33.01
CA ARG A 2 18.17 -11.83 -31.83
C ARG A 2 17.09 -12.44 -30.96
N SER A 3 17.30 -12.47 -29.63
CA SER A 3 16.28 -12.94 -28.71
C SER A 3 15.06 -11.99 -28.71
N VAL A 4 13.90 -12.47 -28.31
CA VAL A 4 12.70 -11.61 -28.17
C VAL A 4 12.98 -10.45 -27.21
N LEU A 5 13.74 -10.70 -26.14
CA LEU A 5 14.18 -9.65 -25.24
C LEU A 5 15.01 -8.58 -25.97
N ASP A 6 16.01 -8.98 -26.79
CA ASP A 6 16.82 -8.02 -27.56
C ASP A 6 15.96 -7.18 -28.50
N HIS A 7 14.95 -7.79 -29.14
CA HIS A 7 13.99 -7.08 -29.98
C HIS A 7 13.24 -6.02 -29.22
N ILE A 8 12.67 -6.38 -28.07
CA ILE A 8 11.91 -5.48 -27.20
C ILE A 8 12.80 -4.33 -26.71
N LEU A 9 14.01 -4.64 -26.18
CA LEU A 9 14.94 -3.63 -25.68
C LEU A 9 15.35 -2.63 -26.78
N PHE A 10 15.58 -3.10 -27.97
CA PHE A 10 15.94 -2.25 -29.11
C PHE A 10 14.76 -1.36 -29.55
N ALA A 11 13.58 -1.95 -29.75
CA ALA A 11 12.40 -1.24 -30.24
C ALA A 11 11.94 -0.15 -29.25
N THR A 12 12.07 -0.39 -27.93
CA THR A 12 11.64 0.53 -26.88
C THR A 12 12.77 1.48 -26.42
N ARG A 13 13.95 1.41 -27.02
CA ARG A 13 15.16 2.15 -26.59
C ARG A 13 15.44 1.99 -25.09
N ALA A 14 15.20 0.78 -24.57
CA ALA A 14 15.25 0.52 -23.14
C ALA A 14 16.68 0.63 -22.59
N ARG A 15 16.77 1.17 -21.38
CA ARG A 15 18.01 1.29 -20.60
C ARG A 15 17.93 0.40 -19.35
N PRO A 16 19.03 -0.21 -18.91
CA PRO A 16 19.06 -0.97 -17.68
C PRO A 16 18.61 -0.13 -16.47
N SER A 17 17.74 -0.69 -15.64
CA SER A 17 17.26 -0.09 -14.37
C SER A 17 17.52 -0.97 -13.15
N GLY A 18 18.21 -2.12 -13.36
CA GLY A 18 18.62 -3.08 -12.34
C GLY A 18 18.90 -4.46 -12.94
N PRO A 19 19.34 -5.44 -12.14
CA PRO A 19 19.58 -6.81 -12.62
C PRO A 19 18.32 -7.41 -13.25
N GLY A 20 18.37 -7.79 -14.52
CA GLY A 20 17.24 -8.34 -15.27
C GLY A 20 16.05 -7.37 -15.46
N ARG A 21 16.28 -6.07 -15.34
CA ARG A 21 15.25 -5.03 -15.48
C ARG A 21 15.72 -3.90 -16.37
N TRP A 22 14.78 -3.39 -17.18
CA TRP A 22 14.99 -2.25 -18.06
C TRP A 22 13.78 -1.35 -18.05
N GLN A 23 13.97 -0.10 -18.46
CA GLN A 23 12.91 0.87 -18.66
C GLN A 23 13.07 1.51 -20.03
N GLY A 24 12.01 1.55 -20.83
CA GLY A 24 12.02 2.04 -22.20
C GLY A 24 10.78 2.84 -22.55
N LEU A 25 10.75 3.37 -23.77
CA LEU A 25 9.57 4.07 -24.30
C LEU A 25 8.50 3.04 -24.67
N CYS A 26 7.26 3.31 -24.31
CA CYS A 26 6.13 2.44 -24.67
C CYS A 26 5.76 2.65 -26.15
N PRO A 27 5.70 1.60 -26.97
CA PRO A 27 5.36 1.74 -28.39
C PRO A 27 3.85 1.84 -28.64
N ALA A 28 3.02 1.62 -27.60
CA ALA A 28 1.56 1.62 -27.74
C ALA A 28 0.92 3.00 -27.58
N HIS A 29 1.70 4.03 -27.23
CA HIS A 29 1.26 5.42 -27.17
C HIS A 29 2.41 6.36 -27.52
N GLU A 30 2.14 7.63 -27.75
CA GLU A 30 3.18 8.64 -27.97
C GLU A 30 3.92 8.91 -26.65
N ASP A 31 5.05 8.20 -26.44
CA ASP A 31 5.83 8.23 -25.21
C ASP A 31 7.08 9.10 -25.36
N ARG A 32 7.22 10.14 -24.54
CA ARG A 32 8.38 11.04 -24.49
C ARG A 32 9.27 10.80 -23.28
N THR A 33 8.75 10.06 -22.29
CA THR A 33 9.44 9.71 -21.05
C THR A 33 9.30 8.20 -20.82
N PRO A 34 10.40 7.44 -20.61
CA PRO A 34 10.31 5.99 -20.47
C PRO A 34 9.23 5.54 -19.48
N SER A 35 8.15 4.97 -19.99
CA SER A 35 7.01 4.49 -19.19
C SER A 35 6.85 2.98 -19.23
N LEU A 36 7.58 2.26 -20.08
CA LEU A 36 7.51 0.81 -20.19
C LEU A 36 8.57 0.15 -19.31
N SER A 37 8.11 -0.61 -18.30
CA SER A 37 8.97 -1.52 -17.52
C SER A 37 9.09 -2.87 -18.23
N ILE A 38 10.30 -3.36 -18.33
CA ILE A 38 10.66 -4.64 -18.95
C ILE A 38 11.44 -5.45 -17.93
N ARG A 39 11.05 -6.69 -17.68
CA ARG A 39 11.73 -7.58 -16.74
C ARG A 39 11.90 -8.96 -17.33
N LEU A 40 13.09 -9.52 -17.22
CA LEU A 40 13.37 -10.93 -17.49
C LEU A 40 13.33 -11.71 -16.19
N THR A 41 12.50 -12.75 -16.14
CA THR A 41 12.46 -13.66 -14.99
C THR A 41 13.62 -14.67 -15.09
N PRO A 42 14.02 -15.32 -13.97
CA PRO A 42 15.02 -16.38 -13.99
C PRO A 42 14.66 -17.56 -14.90
N GLU A 43 13.36 -17.77 -15.15
CA GLU A 43 12.81 -18.82 -16.00
C GLU A 43 12.84 -18.43 -17.48
N GLY A 44 13.26 -17.21 -17.81
CA GLY A 44 13.37 -16.71 -19.18
C GLY A 44 12.11 -16.04 -19.73
N THR A 45 11.06 -15.84 -18.90
CA THR A 45 9.86 -15.11 -19.30
C THR A 45 10.11 -13.60 -19.29
N VAL A 46 9.67 -12.90 -20.32
CA VAL A 46 9.70 -11.43 -20.37
C VAL A 46 8.38 -10.87 -19.85
N LEU A 47 8.43 -10.01 -18.85
CA LEU A 47 7.27 -9.30 -18.30
C LEU A 47 7.31 -7.85 -18.78
N LEU A 48 6.15 -7.33 -19.23
CA LEU A 48 5.97 -5.97 -19.71
C LEU A 48 4.91 -5.26 -18.89
N HIS A 49 5.16 -4.01 -18.50
CA HIS A 49 4.17 -3.17 -17.83
C HIS A 49 4.36 -1.70 -18.24
N CYS A 50 3.32 -1.08 -18.79
CA CYS A 50 3.31 0.33 -19.11
C CYS A 50 2.70 1.14 -17.95
N PHE A 51 3.50 2.03 -17.33
CA PHE A 51 3.02 2.90 -16.24
C PHE A 51 2.05 4.01 -16.71
N ALA A 52 1.92 4.21 -18.03
CA ALA A 52 0.92 5.11 -18.59
C ALA A 52 -0.43 4.40 -18.84
N GLY A 53 -0.56 3.10 -18.46
CA GLY A 53 -1.82 2.37 -18.49
C GLY A 53 -2.14 1.65 -19.81
N CYS A 54 -1.19 1.52 -20.75
CA CYS A 54 -1.44 0.72 -21.96
C CYS A 54 -1.57 -0.76 -21.60
N PRO A 55 -2.63 -1.46 -22.08
CA PRO A 55 -2.73 -2.91 -21.95
C PRO A 55 -1.54 -3.62 -22.60
N THR A 56 -1.11 -4.73 -22.03
CA THR A 56 0.05 -5.50 -22.56
C THR A 56 -0.19 -5.96 -24.00
N GLU A 57 -1.43 -6.30 -24.36
CA GLU A 57 -1.84 -6.65 -25.72
C GLU A 57 -1.53 -5.54 -26.73
N SER A 58 -1.80 -4.29 -26.35
CA SER A 58 -1.52 -3.12 -27.22
C SER A 58 0.00 -2.92 -27.36
N VAL A 59 0.78 -3.16 -26.32
CA VAL A 59 2.25 -3.09 -26.36
C VAL A 59 2.81 -4.19 -27.26
N LEU A 60 2.31 -5.41 -27.15
CA LEU A 60 2.70 -6.53 -28.00
C LEU A 60 2.36 -6.29 -29.46
N ALA A 61 1.13 -5.85 -29.75
CA ALA A 61 0.71 -5.53 -31.10
C ALA A 61 1.62 -4.45 -31.76
N ALA A 62 1.97 -3.41 -31.00
CA ALA A 62 2.88 -2.37 -31.47
C ALA A 62 4.33 -2.86 -31.70
N LEU A 63 4.74 -3.93 -31.00
CA LEU A 63 6.05 -4.58 -31.19
C LEU A 63 6.01 -5.67 -32.27
N GLY A 64 4.84 -6.03 -32.81
CA GLY A 64 4.67 -7.15 -33.72
C GLY A 64 4.88 -8.51 -33.07
N LEU A 65 4.57 -8.63 -31.76
CA LEU A 65 4.72 -9.81 -30.93
C LEU A 65 3.36 -10.37 -30.51
N GLU A 66 3.33 -11.64 -30.16
CA GLU A 66 2.21 -12.32 -29.54
C GLU A 66 2.56 -12.72 -28.09
N TRP A 67 1.56 -13.06 -27.28
CA TRP A 67 1.77 -13.51 -25.90
C TRP A 67 2.77 -14.67 -25.79
N LYS A 68 2.72 -15.63 -26.73
CA LYS A 68 3.62 -16.78 -26.74
C LYS A 68 5.09 -16.40 -26.82
N ASP A 69 5.41 -15.27 -27.48
CA ASP A 69 6.77 -14.82 -27.69
C ASP A 69 7.45 -14.32 -26.41
N LEU A 70 6.65 -13.98 -25.38
CA LEU A 70 7.16 -13.58 -24.08
C LEU A 70 7.66 -14.75 -23.23
N PHE A 71 7.35 -15.97 -23.63
CA PHE A 71 7.74 -17.19 -22.92
C PHE A 71 8.88 -17.90 -23.65
N PRO A 72 9.78 -18.59 -22.93
CA PRO A 72 10.85 -19.36 -23.57
C PRO A 72 10.26 -20.46 -24.46
N GLU A 73 10.79 -20.59 -25.69
CA GLU A 73 10.45 -21.69 -26.60
C GLU A 73 10.81 -23.01 -25.94
N GLU A 74 9.80 -23.93 -25.93
CA GLU A 74 9.85 -25.34 -25.50
C GLU A 74 10.35 -25.60 -24.08
N ARG A 75 9.40 -25.63 -23.16
CA ARG A 75 9.40 -26.69 -22.13
C ARG A 75 8.39 -27.75 -22.53
N GLU A 76 8.88 -28.96 -22.87
CA GLU A 76 8.09 -30.18 -22.73
C GLU A 76 7.35 -30.06 -21.38
N TRP A 77 6.00 -30.16 -21.40
CA TRP A 77 5.19 -30.21 -20.20
C TRP A 77 5.69 -31.40 -19.36
N ARG A 78 6.61 -31.13 -18.44
CA ARG A 78 6.96 -32.08 -17.38
C ARG A 78 5.96 -31.85 -16.25
N PRO A 79 5.29 -32.93 -15.75
CA PRO A 79 4.48 -32.80 -14.55
C PRO A 79 5.29 -32.04 -13.49
N TYR A 80 4.67 -31.05 -12.85
CA TYR A 80 5.26 -30.29 -11.76
C TYR A 80 5.84 -31.25 -10.73
N SER A 81 7.11 -31.52 -10.84
CA SER A 81 7.89 -32.11 -9.77
C SER A 81 8.19 -30.95 -8.82
N PRO A 82 7.72 -30.99 -7.56
CA PRO A 82 8.12 -29.96 -6.61
C PRO A 82 9.66 -29.99 -6.61
N ARG A 83 10.27 -29.01 -7.27
CA ARG A 83 11.68 -28.77 -7.05
C ARG A 83 11.79 -28.58 -5.55
N THR A 84 12.51 -29.47 -4.91
CA THR A 84 13.07 -29.18 -3.61
C THR A 84 13.81 -27.85 -3.76
N PHE A 85 13.09 -26.80 -3.43
CA PHE A 85 13.65 -25.48 -3.31
C PHE A 85 14.65 -25.63 -2.15
N THR A 86 15.91 -25.89 -2.49
CA THR A 86 16.96 -25.68 -1.51
C THR A 86 16.94 -24.18 -1.30
N PRO A 87 16.41 -23.70 -0.18
CA PRO A 87 16.43 -22.26 0.05
C PRO A 87 17.92 -21.93 0.07
N VAL A 88 18.38 -21.13 -0.90
CA VAL A 88 19.58 -20.35 -0.67
C VAL A 88 19.23 -19.59 0.59
N TYR A 89 19.82 -20.00 1.70
CA TYR A 89 19.60 -19.43 3.02
C TYR A 89 20.13 -17.99 2.94
N GLN A 90 19.34 -17.10 2.38
CA GLN A 90 19.54 -15.68 2.58
C GLN A 90 19.33 -15.51 4.07
N ALA A 91 20.42 -15.27 4.78
CA ALA A 91 20.37 -15.00 6.20
C ALA A 91 19.21 -14.03 6.44
N LYS A 92 18.22 -14.44 7.28
CA LYS A 92 17.06 -13.60 7.56
C LYS A 92 17.60 -12.20 7.83
N PRO A 93 17.13 -11.17 7.10
CA PRO A 93 17.65 -9.82 7.29
C PRO A 93 17.52 -9.48 8.76
N LYS A 94 18.65 -9.19 9.41
CA LYS A 94 18.66 -8.84 10.84
C LYS A 94 18.03 -7.46 10.96
N PRO A 95 17.04 -7.29 11.85
CA PRO A 95 16.49 -5.97 12.12
C PRO A 95 17.59 -5.00 12.59
N ASP A 96 17.55 -3.78 12.07
CA ASP A 96 18.34 -2.67 12.58
C ASP A 96 17.72 -2.20 13.91
N GLU A 97 18.16 -2.78 15.03
CA GLU A 97 17.59 -2.50 16.34
C GLU A 97 17.85 -1.05 16.80
N ALA A 98 18.98 -0.45 16.38
CA ALA A 98 19.24 0.97 16.67
C ALA A 98 18.24 1.86 15.97
N HIS A 99 17.92 1.55 14.71
CA HIS A 99 16.89 2.24 13.98
C HIS A 99 15.50 2.02 14.57
N ARG A 100 15.15 0.77 14.94
CA ARG A 100 13.89 0.46 15.65
C ARG A 100 13.75 1.29 16.91
N ALA A 101 14.80 1.33 17.75
CA ALA A 101 14.82 2.15 18.96
C ALA A 101 14.61 3.65 18.66
N SER A 102 15.10 4.14 17.51
CA SER A 102 14.85 5.52 17.08
C SER A 102 13.39 5.76 16.70
N LEU A 103 12.75 4.79 16.04
CA LEU A 103 11.32 4.85 15.70
C LEU A 103 10.46 4.81 16.97
N GLU A 104 10.80 3.95 17.95
CA GLU A 104 10.10 3.90 19.24
C GLU A 104 10.23 5.21 20.02
N ARG A 105 11.41 5.84 20.05
CA ARG A 105 11.58 7.18 20.65
C ARG A 105 10.72 8.22 19.95
N LEU A 106 10.72 8.24 18.61
CA LEU A 106 9.89 9.17 17.85
C LEU A 106 8.40 8.98 18.15
N TRP A 107 7.95 7.72 18.22
CA TRP A 107 6.60 7.37 18.61
C TRP A 107 6.25 7.82 20.03
N ALA A 108 7.17 7.68 20.99
CA ALA A 108 6.98 8.05 22.38
C ALA A 108 6.80 9.58 22.57
N HIS A 109 7.39 10.40 21.68
CA HIS A 109 7.21 11.84 21.69
C HIS A 109 5.89 12.32 21.05
N ALA A 110 5.18 11.43 20.35
CA ALA A 110 3.89 11.76 19.76
C ALA A 110 2.76 11.62 20.79
N ILE A 111 1.78 12.50 20.67
CA ILE A 111 0.66 12.67 21.61
C ILE A 111 -0.54 11.86 21.12
N PRO A 112 -1.12 10.96 21.94
CA PRO A 112 -2.38 10.28 21.60
C PRO A 112 -3.48 11.29 21.24
N LEU A 113 -4.32 10.94 20.28
CA LEU A 113 -5.30 11.89 19.73
C LEU A 113 -6.41 12.29 20.74
N ASP A 114 -6.64 11.48 21.76
CA ASP A 114 -7.58 11.77 22.87
C ASP A 114 -6.99 12.72 23.93
N ARG A 115 -5.70 13.10 23.83
CA ARG A 115 -5.00 13.91 24.83
C ARG A 115 -4.90 15.37 24.42
N LYS A 116 -4.72 16.25 25.43
CA LYS A 116 -4.38 17.66 25.24
C LYS A 116 -3.07 17.76 24.48
N GLY A 117 -2.98 18.71 23.54
CA GLY A 117 -1.83 18.92 22.66
C GLY A 117 -1.97 18.23 21.29
N ALA A 118 -3.03 17.41 21.08
CA ALA A 118 -3.30 16.77 19.79
C ALA A 118 -4.42 17.45 18.97
N GLU A 119 -4.73 18.73 19.28
CA GLU A 119 -5.84 19.47 18.65
C GLU A 119 -5.71 19.58 17.13
N VAL A 120 -4.49 19.77 16.62
CA VAL A 120 -4.24 19.84 15.16
C VAL A 120 -4.62 18.53 14.48
N GLY A 121 -4.30 17.40 15.09
CA GLY A 121 -4.67 16.07 14.58
C GLY A 121 -6.18 15.85 14.59
N ARG A 122 -6.86 16.26 15.67
CA ARG A 122 -8.33 16.15 15.76
C ARG A 122 -9.01 17.04 14.71
N ARG A 123 -8.61 18.30 14.59
CA ARG A 123 -9.14 19.21 13.55
C ARG A 123 -8.92 18.66 12.14
N TYR A 124 -7.80 18.00 11.91
CA TYR A 124 -7.58 17.34 10.63
C TYR A 124 -8.62 16.24 10.37
N LEU A 125 -8.88 15.37 11.33
CA LEU A 125 -9.88 14.31 11.17
C LEU A 125 -11.29 14.90 10.96
N GLU A 126 -11.66 15.93 11.73
CA GLU A 126 -12.94 16.64 11.56
C GLU A 126 -13.03 17.32 10.18
N ALA A 127 -11.96 18.00 9.73
CA ALA A 127 -11.91 18.60 8.40
C ALA A 127 -12.01 17.57 7.27
N ARG A 128 -11.63 16.31 7.54
CA ARG A 128 -11.84 15.17 6.64
C ARG A 128 -13.27 14.63 6.71
N GLY A 129 -14.14 15.16 7.56
CA GLY A 129 -15.53 14.75 7.72
C GLY A 129 -15.74 13.61 8.71
N LEU A 130 -14.72 13.24 9.50
CA LEU A 130 -14.81 12.16 10.48
C LEU A 130 -15.37 12.65 11.82
N SER A 131 -16.21 11.83 12.47
CA SER A 131 -16.71 12.07 13.82
C SER A 131 -15.69 11.59 14.85
N LEU A 132 -15.18 12.50 15.70
CA LEU A 132 -14.24 12.12 16.74
C LEU A 132 -14.87 11.17 17.77
N GLU A 133 -16.17 11.30 18.04
CA GLU A 133 -16.91 10.39 18.93
C GLU A 133 -16.92 8.95 18.41
N ALA A 134 -16.98 8.78 17.10
CA ALA A 134 -16.99 7.46 16.46
C ALA A 134 -15.59 6.85 16.32
N VAL A 135 -14.57 7.68 16.01
CA VAL A 135 -13.25 7.14 15.62
C VAL A 135 -12.22 7.14 16.75
N LEU A 136 -12.33 8.00 17.78
CA LEU A 136 -11.33 8.01 18.85
C LEU A 136 -11.46 6.86 19.86
N PRO A 137 -12.67 6.35 20.21
CA PRO A 137 -12.77 5.23 21.14
C PRO A 137 -12.04 3.98 20.62
N GLY A 138 -11.09 3.47 21.41
CA GLY A 138 -10.29 2.29 21.07
C GLY A 138 -9.22 2.52 20.00
N LEU A 139 -9.05 3.74 19.49
CA LEU A 139 -8.03 4.07 18.49
C LEU A 139 -6.63 3.88 19.07
N GLN A 140 -5.85 3.06 18.39
CA GLN A 140 -4.45 2.77 18.70
C GLN A 140 -3.57 3.15 17.52
N ASN A 141 -2.27 3.11 17.73
CA ASN A 141 -1.27 3.22 16.66
C ASN A 141 -1.38 4.45 15.74
N LEU A 142 -2.09 5.50 16.21
CA LEU A 142 -2.18 6.80 15.53
C LEU A 142 -2.03 7.93 16.57
N ARG A 143 -1.03 8.78 16.42
CA ARG A 143 -0.70 9.88 17.35
C ARG A 143 -0.32 11.14 16.56
N LEU A 144 -0.39 12.29 17.21
CA LEU A 144 0.11 13.56 16.68
C LEU A 144 1.52 13.85 17.17
N HIS A 145 2.47 14.05 16.28
CA HIS A 145 3.73 14.73 16.59
C HIS A 145 3.55 16.22 16.28
N PRO A 146 3.71 17.14 17.28
CA PRO A 146 3.36 18.54 17.09
C PRO A 146 4.29 19.29 16.12
N ALA A 147 5.55 18.87 16.00
CA ALA A 147 6.56 19.54 15.18
C ALA A 147 7.60 18.53 14.69
N LEU A 148 7.28 17.78 13.63
CA LEU A 148 8.16 16.79 13.02
C LEU A 148 8.94 17.42 11.87
N GLU A 149 10.24 17.12 11.77
CA GLU A 149 11.05 17.53 10.61
C GLU A 149 10.46 17.01 9.30
N TYR A 150 10.16 17.91 8.38
CA TYR A 150 9.86 17.56 7.00
C TYR A 150 11.15 17.64 6.16
N ARG A 151 11.49 16.54 5.53
CA ARG A 151 12.68 16.42 4.67
C ARG A 151 12.29 16.08 3.23
N GLU A 152 12.92 16.78 2.27
CA GLU A 152 12.81 16.47 0.85
C GLU A 152 14.20 16.54 0.22
N GLY A 153 14.55 15.55 -0.62
CA GLY A 153 15.87 15.48 -1.24
C GLY A 153 17.04 15.52 -0.24
N GLY A 154 16.85 14.98 0.98
CA GLY A 154 17.85 14.98 2.05
C GLY A 154 17.94 16.28 2.87
N LYS A 155 17.24 17.36 2.45
CA LYS A 155 17.24 18.66 3.14
C LYS A 155 16.05 18.78 4.10
N VAL A 156 16.26 19.38 5.28
CA VAL A 156 15.18 19.79 6.18
C VAL A 156 14.55 21.06 5.64
N LEU A 157 13.26 21.02 5.35
CA LEU A 157 12.50 22.17 4.84
C LEU A 157 11.66 22.86 5.93
N GLY A 158 11.56 22.27 7.11
CA GLY A 158 10.85 22.87 8.25
C GLY A 158 10.37 21.83 9.25
N LEU A 159 9.66 22.33 10.26
CA LEU A 159 8.95 21.53 11.27
C LEU A 159 7.45 21.67 11.02
N LEU A 160 6.75 20.55 10.91
CA LEU A 160 5.32 20.50 10.64
C LEU A 160 4.62 19.55 11.62
N PRO A 161 3.38 19.82 12.00
CA PRO A 161 2.57 18.82 12.68
C PRO A 161 2.42 17.59 11.79
N ALA A 162 2.47 16.40 12.37
CA ALA A 162 2.31 15.18 11.61
C ALA A 162 1.56 14.10 12.39
N LEU A 163 0.60 13.43 11.76
CA LEU A 163 0.11 12.18 12.27
C LEU A 163 1.17 11.11 12.04
N LEU A 164 1.52 10.41 13.12
CA LEU A 164 2.37 9.24 13.10
C LEU A 164 1.51 8.00 13.27
N ALA A 165 1.72 7.00 12.43
CA ALA A 165 1.08 5.70 12.58
C ALA A 165 2.12 4.59 12.59
N ARG A 166 1.96 3.63 13.54
CA ARG A 166 2.83 2.45 13.66
C ARG A 166 2.50 1.45 12.58
N VAL A 167 3.48 1.11 11.76
CA VAL A 167 3.40 -0.02 10.83
C VAL A 167 3.99 -1.23 11.52
N GLU A 168 3.15 -2.21 11.81
CA GLU A 168 3.51 -3.38 12.61
C GLU A 168 3.38 -4.67 11.83
N HIS A 169 4.45 -5.46 11.86
CA HIS A 169 4.46 -6.80 11.29
C HIS A 169 4.17 -7.83 12.38
N PRO A 170 3.33 -8.89 12.16
CA PRO A 170 2.94 -9.84 13.21
C PRO A 170 4.12 -10.53 13.90
N ARG A 171 5.23 -10.75 13.18
CA ARG A 171 6.42 -11.44 13.71
C ARG A 171 7.56 -10.50 14.12
N HIS A 172 7.53 -9.25 13.67
CA HIS A 172 8.66 -8.32 13.82
C HIS A 172 8.32 -7.07 14.62
N GLY A 173 7.05 -6.90 15.07
CA GLY A 173 6.60 -5.71 15.79
C GLY A 173 6.68 -4.45 14.91
N LEU A 174 7.09 -3.32 15.51
CA LEU A 174 7.27 -2.05 14.80
C LEU A 174 8.35 -2.18 13.72
N VAL A 175 7.97 -1.97 12.47
CA VAL A 175 8.86 -2.06 11.30
C VAL A 175 9.08 -0.73 10.59
N ALA A 176 8.15 0.20 10.72
CA ALA A 176 8.22 1.55 10.17
C ALA A 176 7.19 2.46 10.86
N LEU A 177 7.33 3.78 10.65
CA LEU A 177 6.29 4.75 10.96
C LEU A 177 5.79 5.39 9.67
N HIS A 178 4.48 5.39 9.47
CA HIS A 178 3.83 6.21 8.46
C HIS A 178 3.66 7.62 9.02
N ARG A 179 3.90 8.64 8.20
CA ARG A 179 3.82 10.06 8.55
C ARG A 179 2.88 10.76 7.59
N THR A 180 1.86 11.43 8.12
CA THR A 180 1.01 12.35 7.35
C THR A 180 1.25 13.75 7.89
N TYR A 181 1.98 14.57 7.14
CA TYR A 181 2.25 15.96 7.50
C TYR A 181 1.01 16.81 7.28
N LEU A 182 0.68 17.62 8.28
CA LEU A 182 -0.53 18.43 8.34
C LEU A 182 -0.23 19.91 8.16
N ALA A 183 -1.20 20.65 7.65
CA ALA A 183 -1.19 22.10 7.74
C ALA A 183 -1.23 22.53 9.22
N PRO A 184 -0.54 23.63 9.61
CA PRO A 184 -0.47 24.06 11.01
C PRO A 184 -1.84 24.35 11.66
N ASP A 185 -2.84 24.74 10.86
CA ASP A 185 -4.21 24.97 11.31
C ASP A 185 -5.02 23.66 11.44
N GLY A 186 -4.51 22.54 10.94
CA GLY A 186 -5.18 21.25 10.94
C GLY A 186 -6.27 21.08 9.88
N LYS A 187 -6.48 22.04 8.97
CA LYS A 187 -7.57 21.95 7.98
C LYS A 187 -7.27 21.05 6.79
N GLY A 188 -6.05 20.53 6.70
CA GLY A 188 -5.66 19.67 5.60
C GLY A 188 -4.27 19.08 5.78
N LYS A 189 -3.78 18.40 4.76
CA LYS A 189 -2.39 18.00 4.65
C LYS A 189 -1.51 19.21 4.40
N ALA A 190 -0.25 19.16 4.83
CA ALA A 190 0.72 20.21 4.56
C ALA A 190 0.88 20.43 3.05
N ALA A 191 1.03 21.69 2.64
CA ALA A 191 1.30 22.09 1.26
C ALA A 191 2.77 21.83 0.90
N VAL A 192 3.16 20.54 0.83
CA VAL A 192 4.51 20.07 0.53
C VAL A 192 4.44 19.00 -0.56
N PRO A 193 5.53 18.73 -1.31
CA PRO A 193 5.52 17.79 -2.43
C PRO A 193 5.00 16.39 -2.08
N SER A 194 5.36 15.89 -0.90
CA SER A 194 4.97 14.55 -0.45
C SER A 194 4.49 14.58 1.01
N PRO A 195 3.21 14.94 1.25
CA PRO A 195 2.71 15.06 2.62
C PRO A 195 2.56 13.72 3.35
N LYS A 196 2.49 12.61 2.62
CA LYS A 196 2.51 11.25 3.17
C LYS A 196 3.88 10.61 2.91
N LYS A 197 4.53 10.10 3.95
CA LYS A 197 5.84 9.44 3.85
C LYS A 197 5.93 8.26 4.81
N LEU A 198 6.62 7.21 4.38
CA LEU A 198 7.04 6.12 5.25
C LEU A 198 8.48 6.36 5.71
N THR A 199 8.82 6.03 6.97
CA THR A 199 10.22 5.95 7.37
C THR A 199 10.92 4.78 6.67
N ARG A 200 12.25 4.80 6.63
CA ARG A 200 13.00 3.60 6.25
C ARG A 200 12.52 2.43 7.13
N PRO A 201 12.25 1.24 6.57
CA PRO A 201 11.92 0.07 7.38
C PRO A 201 13.15 -0.44 8.16
N VAL A 202 12.92 -1.19 9.22
CA VAL A 202 14.00 -1.74 10.09
C VAL A 202 14.87 -2.78 9.37
N PHE A 203 14.42 -3.34 8.26
CA PHE A 203 15.18 -4.11 7.28
C PHE A 203 14.43 -4.11 5.95
N ASP A 204 15.11 -4.47 4.86
CA ASP A 204 14.49 -4.50 3.53
C ASP A 204 13.39 -5.56 3.46
N GLY A 205 12.19 -5.14 3.04
CA GLY A 205 11.01 -6.00 2.99
C GLY A 205 10.24 -6.13 4.32
N ALA A 206 10.64 -5.45 5.41
CA ALA A 206 9.98 -5.56 6.71
C ALA A 206 8.50 -5.15 6.70
N THR A 207 8.08 -4.34 5.74
CA THR A 207 6.69 -3.88 5.59
C THR A 207 5.80 -4.89 4.86
N VAL A 208 6.35 -5.93 4.25
CA VAL A 208 5.56 -6.97 3.57
C VAL A 208 4.81 -7.77 4.63
N GLY A 209 3.49 -7.76 4.57
CA GLY A 209 2.63 -8.40 5.56
C GLY A 209 2.29 -7.55 6.78
N ALA A 210 2.88 -6.34 6.88
CA ALA A 210 2.60 -5.41 7.97
C ALA A 210 1.34 -4.58 7.71
N ALA A 211 0.77 -4.03 8.79
CA ALA A 211 -0.35 -3.11 8.75
C ALA A 211 -0.27 -2.08 9.88
N ILE A 212 -1.00 -0.98 9.74
CA ILE A 212 -1.33 -0.04 10.81
C ILE A 212 -2.58 -0.58 11.50
N ARG A 213 -2.40 -1.16 12.67
CA ARG A 213 -3.48 -1.75 13.47
C ARG A 213 -4.19 -0.65 14.26
N LEU A 214 -5.12 0.07 13.59
CA LEU A 214 -5.78 1.23 14.19
C LEU A 214 -6.65 0.86 15.41
N TYR A 215 -7.26 -0.32 15.39
CA TYR A 215 -8.09 -0.82 16.47
C TYR A 215 -7.68 -2.24 16.86
N PRO A 216 -7.83 -2.61 18.15
CA PRO A 216 -7.65 -3.99 18.58
C PRO A 216 -8.67 -4.89 17.87
N LEU A 217 -8.29 -6.14 17.64
CA LEU A 217 -9.21 -7.13 17.10
C LEU A 217 -10.22 -7.49 18.20
N GLU A 218 -11.50 -7.24 17.92
CA GLU A 218 -12.63 -7.61 18.77
C GLU A 218 -13.56 -8.53 17.98
N GLY A 219 -13.75 -9.76 18.47
CA GLY A 219 -14.49 -10.78 17.75
C GLY A 219 -13.73 -11.33 16.53
N GLU A 220 -14.48 -11.86 15.55
CA GLU A 220 -13.92 -12.58 14.41
C GLU A 220 -13.85 -11.73 13.11
N VAL A 221 -14.33 -10.49 13.10
CA VAL A 221 -14.41 -9.64 11.92
C VAL A 221 -13.26 -8.62 11.92
N LEU A 222 -12.54 -8.51 10.82
CA LEU A 222 -11.53 -7.48 10.59
C LEU A 222 -11.80 -6.78 9.27
N ALA A 223 -11.83 -5.45 9.28
CA ALA A 223 -11.85 -4.66 8.06
C ALA A 223 -10.42 -4.24 7.67
N LEU A 224 -10.14 -4.27 6.37
CA LEU A 224 -8.85 -3.90 5.78
C LEU A 224 -9.06 -2.83 4.71
N THR A 225 -8.20 -1.81 4.73
CA THR A 225 -8.20 -0.71 3.76
C THR A 225 -6.78 -0.38 3.33
N GLU A 226 -6.63 0.43 2.30
CA GLU A 226 -5.32 0.97 1.93
C GLU A 226 -4.91 2.13 2.84
N GLY A 227 -5.74 3.16 2.95
CA GLY A 227 -5.44 4.42 3.62
C GLY A 227 -5.93 4.50 5.06
N ILE A 228 -5.30 5.35 5.88
CA ILE A 228 -5.71 5.62 7.26
C ILE A 228 -7.07 6.33 7.30
N GLU A 229 -7.25 7.33 6.44
CA GLU A 229 -8.49 8.11 6.38
C GLU A 229 -9.67 7.24 5.95
N THR A 230 -9.48 6.39 4.93
CA THR A 230 -10.44 5.37 4.48
C THR A 230 -10.76 4.39 5.63
N ALA A 231 -9.73 3.94 6.37
CA ALA A 231 -9.93 3.06 7.52
C ALA A 231 -10.82 3.67 8.61
N LEU A 232 -10.59 4.94 8.93
CA LEU A 232 -11.39 5.64 9.93
C LEU A 232 -12.84 5.86 9.45
N ALA A 233 -13.07 6.12 8.15
CA ALA A 233 -14.40 6.20 7.56
C ALA A 233 -15.15 4.86 7.65
N VAL A 234 -14.48 3.76 7.32
CA VAL A 234 -15.04 2.40 7.45
C VAL A 234 -15.33 2.06 8.93
N ARG A 235 -14.45 2.46 9.87
CA ARG A 235 -14.71 2.30 11.32
C ARG A 235 -15.95 3.04 11.75
N GLU A 236 -16.09 4.31 11.35
CA GLU A 236 -17.24 5.13 11.69
C GLU A 236 -18.55 4.52 11.17
N ALA A 237 -18.54 4.04 9.92
CA ALA A 237 -19.72 3.48 9.27
C ALA A 237 -20.10 2.08 9.80
N SER A 238 -19.11 1.24 10.14
CA SER A 238 -19.36 -0.19 10.42
C SER A 238 -19.20 -0.58 11.88
N GLY A 239 -18.45 0.19 12.67
CA GLY A 239 -18.07 -0.19 14.03
C GLY A 239 -17.02 -1.33 14.10
N TYR A 240 -16.61 -1.94 12.98
CA TYR A 240 -15.65 -3.03 12.99
C TYR A 240 -14.22 -2.56 13.33
N PRO A 241 -13.38 -3.43 13.93
CA PRO A 241 -11.94 -3.23 13.94
C PRO A 241 -11.41 -3.07 12.53
N VAL A 242 -10.57 -2.05 12.32
CA VAL A 242 -10.07 -1.71 10.99
C VAL A 242 -8.56 -1.51 11.04
N TRP A 243 -7.85 -2.05 10.04
CA TRP A 243 -6.42 -1.86 9.83
C TRP A 243 -6.16 -1.24 8.45
N ALA A 244 -5.18 -0.33 8.39
CA ALA A 244 -4.73 0.27 7.14
C ALA A 244 -3.41 -0.37 6.68
N THR A 245 -3.25 -0.60 5.39
CA THR A 245 -2.12 -1.33 4.81
C THR A 245 -1.11 -0.45 4.08
N VAL A 246 -1.31 0.87 4.14
CA VAL A 246 -0.41 1.93 3.61
C VAL A 246 -0.41 2.06 2.09
N SER A 247 -0.63 0.99 1.34
CA SER A 247 -0.62 0.97 -0.13
C SER A 247 -1.37 -0.24 -0.68
N ALA A 248 -1.73 -0.22 -1.96
CA ALA A 248 -2.32 -1.37 -2.66
C ALA A 248 -1.45 -2.63 -2.53
N VAL A 249 -0.13 -2.53 -2.72
CA VAL A 249 0.80 -3.66 -2.50
C VAL A 249 0.78 -4.14 -1.04
N GLY A 250 0.63 -3.23 -0.09
CA GLY A 250 0.43 -3.57 1.33
C GLY A 250 -0.86 -4.33 1.56
N LEU A 251 -1.96 -3.91 0.90
CA LEU A 251 -3.26 -4.56 0.97
C LEU A 251 -3.19 -6.00 0.43
N GLU A 252 -2.64 -6.19 -0.76
CA GLU A 252 -2.44 -7.53 -1.35
C GLU A 252 -1.71 -8.49 -0.42
N ARG A 253 -0.69 -7.98 0.32
CA ARG A 253 0.26 -8.83 1.06
C ARG A 253 0.05 -8.86 2.57
N VAL A 254 -0.92 -8.14 3.11
CA VAL A 254 -1.16 -8.07 4.55
C VAL A 254 -1.36 -9.46 5.16
N LEU A 255 -0.78 -9.68 6.33
CA LEU A 255 -0.99 -10.90 7.11
C LEU A 255 -2.14 -10.70 8.10
N VAL A 256 -3.17 -11.52 7.94
CA VAL A 256 -4.33 -11.54 8.85
C VAL A 256 -3.98 -12.43 10.04
N PRO A 257 -4.24 -12.00 11.29
CA PRO A 257 -3.94 -12.78 12.48
C PRO A 257 -4.86 -13.98 12.64
N GLU A 258 -4.42 -14.95 13.42
CA GLU A 258 -5.27 -16.06 13.88
C GLU A 258 -6.46 -15.52 14.66
N GLY A 259 -7.60 -16.22 14.58
CA GLY A 259 -8.85 -15.81 15.23
C GLY A 259 -9.78 -14.94 14.38
N VAL A 260 -9.30 -14.41 13.26
CA VAL A 260 -10.17 -13.75 12.27
C VAL A 260 -10.89 -14.83 11.46
N GLY A 261 -12.22 -14.80 11.47
CA GLY A 261 -13.07 -15.70 10.67
C GLY A 261 -13.66 -15.03 9.44
N ARG A 262 -13.73 -13.68 9.45
CA ARG A 262 -14.26 -12.87 8.35
C ARG A 262 -13.43 -11.63 8.11
N VAL A 263 -13.12 -11.36 6.85
CA VAL A 263 -12.43 -10.14 6.42
C VAL A 263 -13.33 -9.31 5.51
N LEU A 264 -13.48 -8.02 5.85
CA LEU A 264 -14.11 -7.02 5.01
C LEU A 264 -12.98 -6.22 4.34
N ILE A 265 -12.82 -6.35 3.03
CA ILE A 265 -11.85 -5.58 2.26
C ILE A 265 -12.59 -4.37 1.69
N ALA A 266 -12.29 -3.18 2.21
CA ALA A 266 -12.85 -1.92 1.73
C ALA A 266 -11.79 -1.21 0.88
N ALA A 267 -11.82 -1.47 -0.42
CA ALA A 267 -10.89 -0.90 -1.39
C ALA A 267 -11.36 0.46 -1.88
N ASP A 268 -10.42 1.30 -2.30
CA ASP A 268 -10.72 2.51 -3.07
C ASP A 268 -11.08 2.09 -4.50
N HIS A 269 -12.00 2.82 -5.17
CA HIS A 269 -12.47 2.46 -6.51
C HIS A 269 -11.49 2.99 -7.58
N ASP A 270 -10.28 2.46 -7.56
CA ASP A 270 -9.28 2.66 -8.60
C ASP A 270 -8.66 1.33 -9.04
N PRO A 271 -8.03 1.26 -10.23
CA PRO A 271 -7.53 0.00 -10.77
C PRO A 271 -6.55 -0.73 -9.84
N ALA A 272 -5.68 -0.01 -9.15
CA ALA A 272 -4.66 -0.61 -8.28
C ALA A 272 -5.28 -1.14 -6.97
N GLY A 273 -6.22 -0.41 -6.39
CA GLY A 273 -6.97 -0.81 -5.20
C GLY A 273 -7.82 -2.04 -5.45
N LEU A 274 -8.54 -2.07 -6.57
CA LEU A 274 -9.37 -3.21 -6.98
C LEU A 274 -8.53 -4.47 -7.23
N GLU A 275 -7.43 -4.36 -8.00
CA GLU A 275 -6.52 -5.49 -8.26
C GLU A 275 -5.97 -6.08 -6.95
N ALA A 276 -5.49 -5.23 -6.05
CA ALA A 276 -4.99 -5.64 -4.75
C ALA A 276 -6.07 -6.30 -3.87
N ALA A 277 -7.29 -5.76 -3.88
CA ALA A 277 -8.42 -6.30 -3.12
C ALA A 277 -8.85 -7.68 -3.63
N TYR A 278 -8.92 -7.88 -4.95
CA TYR A 278 -9.22 -9.19 -5.54
C TYR A 278 -8.12 -10.21 -5.22
N ALA A 279 -6.85 -9.85 -5.40
CA ALA A 279 -5.72 -10.72 -5.09
C ALA A 279 -5.69 -11.14 -3.59
N LEU A 280 -5.93 -10.18 -2.69
CA LEU A 280 -6.07 -10.45 -1.26
C LEU A 280 -7.28 -11.35 -0.99
N GLY A 281 -8.43 -11.05 -1.58
CA GLY A 281 -9.67 -11.79 -1.39
C GLY A 281 -9.54 -13.25 -1.78
N GLU A 282 -8.97 -13.53 -2.95
CA GLU A 282 -8.68 -14.89 -3.41
C GLU A 282 -7.75 -15.63 -2.44
N ARG A 283 -6.65 -14.99 -2.04
CA ARG A 283 -5.69 -15.58 -1.11
C ARG A 283 -6.33 -15.94 0.24
N LEU A 284 -7.13 -15.05 0.81
CA LEU A 284 -7.79 -15.28 2.09
C LEU A 284 -8.90 -16.34 2.00
N PHE A 285 -9.65 -16.34 0.90
CA PHE A 285 -10.66 -17.37 0.62
C PHE A 285 -10.04 -18.76 0.54
N LEU A 286 -8.91 -18.90 -0.17
CA LEU A 286 -8.16 -20.17 -0.23
C LEU A 286 -7.59 -20.60 1.14
N GLN A 287 -7.42 -19.68 2.07
CA GLN A 287 -7.05 -19.96 3.46
C GLN A 287 -8.26 -20.31 4.36
N GLY A 288 -9.47 -20.34 3.80
CA GLY A 288 -10.70 -20.73 4.50
C GLY A 288 -11.40 -19.57 5.25
N LEU A 289 -11.02 -18.31 5.01
CA LEU A 289 -11.70 -17.16 5.60
C LEU A 289 -12.94 -16.77 4.79
N ARG A 290 -13.95 -16.24 5.47
CA ARG A 290 -15.06 -15.55 4.80
C ARG A 290 -14.59 -14.16 4.37
N VAL A 291 -14.71 -13.83 3.09
CA VAL A 291 -14.26 -12.55 2.54
C VAL A 291 -15.45 -11.80 1.94
N SER A 292 -15.53 -10.51 2.22
CA SER A 292 -16.43 -9.56 1.57
C SER A 292 -15.59 -8.44 0.99
N LEU A 293 -15.76 -8.15 -0.31
CA LEU A 293 -15.16 -6.99 -0.96
C LEU A 293 -16.23 -5.92 -1.09
N ILE A 294 -15.88 -4.71 -0.70
CA ILE A 294 -16.72 -3.53 -0.89
C ILE A 294 -15.87 -2.40 -1.49
N PHE A 295 -16.46 -1.63 -2.38
CA PHE A 295 -15.85 -0.44 -2.99
C PHE A 295 -16.95 0.59 -3.27
N PRO A 296 -16.61 1.89 -3.33
CA PRO A 296 -17.55 2.93 -3.71
C PRO A 296 -18.18 2.68 -5.10
N GLU A 297 -19.39 3.18 -5.35
CA GLU A 297 -20.09 2.96 -6.64
C GLU A 297 -19.40 3.69 -7.80
N GLU A 298 -18.86 4.88 -7.56
CA GLU A 298 -18.27 5.73 -8.60
C GLU A 298 -16.75 5.55 -8.69
N ASP A 299 -16.23 5.51 -9.90
CA ASP A 299 -14.79 5.43 -10.20
C ASP A 299 -14.03 6.60 -9.58
N GLY A 300 -12.92 6.30 -8.91
CA GLY A 300 -12.04 7.29 -8.28
C GLY A 300 -12.51 7.80 -6.93
N MET A 301 -13.66 7.33 -6.40
CA MET A 301 -14.09 7.64 -5.02
C MET A 301 -13.38 6.78 -3.98
N ASP A 302 -13.18 7.35 -2.80
CA ASP A 302 -12.77 6.63 -1.59
C ASP A 302 -13.93 6.54 -0.58
N TRP A 303 -13.79 5.69 0.45
CA TRP A 303 -14.83 5.53 1.47
C TRP A 303 -15.06 6.76 2.34
N LEU A 304 -14.14 7.70 2.35
CA LEU A 304 -14.30 8.98 3.03
C LEU A 304 -15.28 9.89 2.28
N ASP A 305 -15.26 9.83 0.93
CA ASP A 305 -16.19 10.56 0.09
C ASP A 305 -17.60 9.97 0.21
N VAL A 306 -17.73 8.65 0.25
CA VAL A 306 -19.01 7.95 0.53
C VAL A 306 -19.58 8.35 1.89
N LEU A 307 -18.75 8.38 2.95
CA LEU A 307 -19.19 8.77 4.29
C LEU A 307 -19.69 10.23 4.32
N LYS A 308 -19.01 11.14 3.62
CA LYS A 308 -19.44 12.55 3.54
C LYS A 308 -20.77 12.70 2.84
N GLY A 309 -20.95 12.05 1.67
CA GLY A 309 -22.21 12.05 0.93
C GLY A 309 -23.36 11.53 1.78
N ALA A 310 -23.18 10.41 2.47
CA ALA A 310 -24.19 9.85 3.37
C ALA A 310 -24.59 10.80 4.50
N LYS A 311 -23.62 11.55 5.08
CA LYS A 311 -23.90 12.55 6.12
C LYS A 311 -24.67 13.75 5.57
N GLU A 312 -24.36 14.22 4.36
CA GLU A 312 -25.05 15.32 3.69
C GLU A 312 -26.52 14.94 3.39
N GLU A 313 -26.79 13.68 3.06
CA GLU A 313 -28.13 13.14 2.84
C GLU A 313 -28.89 12.81 4.16
N GLY A 314 -28.29 13.03 5.32
CA GLY A 314 -28.90 12.74 6.64
C GLY A 314 -28.99 11.25 6.98
N LEU A 315 -28.27 10.41 6.24
CA LEU A 315 -28.13 8.98 6.51
C LEU A 315 -27.11 8.79 7.64
N SER A 316 -27.58 8.71 8.87
CA SER A 316 -26.74 8.33 10.01
C SER A 316 -26.42 6.84 9.91
N ALA A 317 -25.15 6.47 10.06
CA ALA A 317 -24.77 5.07 10.29
C ALA A 317 -25.48 4.56 11.55
N ARG A 318 -26.37 3.56 11.40
CA ARG A 318 -27.06 2.86 12.48
C ARG A 318 -26.34 1.58 12.84
#